data_9f50abece181b09b6c1027d72439dc42
#
_entry.id   9f50abece181b09b6c1027d72439dc42
#
_cell.length_a   1.000
_cell.length_b   1.000
_cell.length_c   1.000
_cell.angle_alpha   90.00
_cell.angle_beta   90.00
_cell.angle_gamma   90.00
#
_symmetry.space_group_name_H-M   'P 1'
#
loop_
_entity.id
_entity.type
_entity.pdbx_description
1 polymer ?
#
loop_
_entity_poly.entity_id
_entity_poly.type
_entity_poly.pdbx_seq_one_letter_code
_entity_poly.pdbx_strand_id
1 'polypeptide(L)'
;RQRQMCIRDRYLTGYEDININDIKNFRQIASKTAGHPEFGHIQGIETTTGPLGQGLATGVGMAIAERILSTKWGKNLINHKTYILAGDGCLMEGISQEAITLAGKHKLSNLIVLWDNNGITIDGDISKSCVTNQIDRFKSSNWSTFECNGHDPEEIDFTISKAKKSNLPSFISCKTIIGFGSPNKAGTAGVHGSPLGDEEIKIVRELFDWDHKPFDIPQ
;
A
#
# COMPACT_ATOMS: atom_id res chain seq x y z
N ARG A 1 -5.38 2.59 8.44
CA ARG A 1 -4.92 3.86 7.83
C ARG A 1 -4.67 3.76 6.33
N GLN A 2 -3.99 2.74 5.82
CA GLN A 2 -3.77 2.57 4.36
C GLN A 2 -5.06 2.60 3.55
N ARG A 3 -6.15 2.08 4.09
CA ARG A 3 -7.47 1.99 3.43
C ARG A 3 -8.16 3.35 3.31
N GLN A 4 -8.07 4.19 4.34
CA GLN A 4 -8.57 5.56 4.30
C GLN A 4 -7.77 6.42 3.32
N MET A 5 -6.46 6.17 3.20
CA MET A 5 -5.61 6.85 2.22
C MET A 5 -6.09 6.62 0.78
N CYS A 6 -6.42 5.38 0.41
CA CYS A 6 -6.89 5.11 -0.96
C CYS A 6 -8.15 5.89 -1.34
N ILE A 7 -9.09 6.10 -0.41
CA ILE A 7 -10.32 6.88 -0.63
C ILE A 7 -10.00 8.37 -0.70
N ARG A 8 -9.20 8.88 0.24
CA ARG A 8 -8.74 10.27 0.24
C ARG A 8 -7.94 10.59 -1.02
N ASP A 9 -7.05 9.67 -1.43
CA ASP A 9 -6.20 9.87 -2.58
C ASP A 9 -7.01 9.96 -3.88
N ARG A 10 -8.10 9.20 -4.03
CA ARG A 10 -9.03 9.35 -5.16
C ARG A 10 -9.69 10.72 -5.16
N TYR A 11 -10.14 11.21 -4.02
CA TYR A 11 -10.66 12.56 -3.92
C TYR A 11 -9.61 13.61 -4.33
N LEU A 12 -8.39 13.51 -3.81
CA LEU A 12 -7.30 14.45 -4.09
C LEU A 12 -6.80 14.37 -5.55
N THR A 13 -6.95 13.24 -6.20
CA THR A 13 -6.56 13.03 -7.62
C THR A 13 -7.70 13.28 -8.61
N GLY A 14 -8.87 13.76 -8.14
CA GLY A 14 -9.94 14.28 -8.99
C GLY A 14 -10.91 13.24 -9.54
N TYR A 15 -11.07 12.08 -8.89
CA TYR A 15 -12.16 11.18 -9.26
C TYR A 15 -13.52 11.83 -8.96
N GLU A 16 -14.40 11.91 -9.96
CA GLU A 16 -15.63 12.72 -9.93
C GLU A 16 -16.71 12.17 -8.98
N ASP A 17 -16.74 10.87 -8.74
CA ASP A 17 -17.78 10.23 -7.95
C ASP A 17 -17.54 10.23 -6.44
N ILE A 18 -16.48 10.90 -5.98
CA ILE A 18 -16.15 11.09 -4.57
C ILE A 18 -15.98 12.57 -4.22
N ASN A 19 -16.58 13.00 -3.13
CA ASN A 19 -16.53 14.38 -2.65
C ASN A 19 -16.14 14.44 -1.16
N ILE A 20 -15.91 15.65 -0.66
CA ILE A 20 -15.46 15.86 0.72
C ILE A 20 -16.46 15.34 1.78
N ASN A 21 -17.77 15.33 1.48
CA ASN A 21 -18.77 14.81 2.39
C ASN A 21 -18.71 13.28 2.48
N ASP A 22 -18.34 12.59 1.40
CA ASP A 22 -18.10 11.16 1.43
C ASP A 22 -16.92 10.83 2.36
N ILE A 23 -15.87 11.64 2.36
CA ILE A 23 -14.73 11.49 3.27
C ILE A 23 -15.14 11.77 4.73
N LYS A 24 -15.96 12.80 4.98
CA LYS A 24 -16.50 13.10 6.31
C LYS A 24 -17.36 11.96 6.88
N ASN A 25 -18.04 11.23 6.00
CA ASN A 25 -18.89 10.09 6.35
C ASN A 25 -18.14 8.75 6.27
N PHE A 26 -16.83 8.73 6.42
CA PHE A 26 -16.01 7.52 6.40
C PHE A 26 -16.53 6.48 7.41
N ARG A 27 -16.80 5.26 6.92
CA ARG A 27 -17.33 4.10 7.69
C ARG A 27 -18.73 4.32 8.28
N GLN A 28 -19.48 5.32 7.86
CA GLN A 28 -20.88 5.44 8.27
C GLN A 28 -21.76 4.52 7.43
N ILE A 29 -22.91 4.13 8.00
CA ILE A 29 -23.90 3.29 7.30
C ILE A 29 -24.34 4.02 6.01
N ALA A 30 -24.45 3.27 4.92
CA ALA A 30 -24.81 3.76 3.58
C ALA A 30 -23.82 4.78 2.96
N SER A 31 -22.65 4.98 3.56
CA SER A 31 -21.59 5.79 2.95
C SER A 31 -20.87 5.01 1.85
N LYS A 32 -20.47 5.71 0.77
CA LYS A 32 -19.58 5.15 -0.26
C LYS A 32 -18.18 4.80 0.27
N THR A 33 -17.78 5.41 1.40
CA THR A 33 -16.46 5.31 1.98
C THR A 33 -16.41 4.20 3.04
N ALA A 34 -16.46 2.96 2.59
CA ALA A 34 -16.35 1.78 3.44
C ALA A 34 -14.99 1.72 4.17
N GLY A 35 -14.93 0.98 5.27
CA GLY A 35 -13.69 0.75 6.02
C GLY A 35 -12.59 0.02 5.23
N HIS A 36 -12.98 -0.68 4.18
CA HIS A 36 -12.13 -1.34 3.19
C HIS A 36 -12.62 -0.95 1.80
N PRO A 37 -11.72 -0.68 0.83
CA PRO A 37 -12.13 -0.42 -0.54
C PRO A 37 -12.92 -1.60 -1.10
N GLU A 38 -14.05 -1.31 -1.73
CA GLU A 38 -14.92 -2.31 -2.35
C GLU A 38 -15.11 -1.97 -3.83
N PHE A 39 -14.84 -2.94 -4.69
CA PHE A 39 -15.03 -2.81 -6.13
C PHE A 39 -16.49 -2.44 -6.46
N GLY A 40 -16.65 -1.42 -7.30
CA GLY A 40 -17.96 -0.93 -7.72
C GLY A 40 -18.62 0.10 -6.80
N HIS A 41 -18.07 0.38 -5.60
CA HIS A 41 -18.61 1.41 -4.71
C HIS A 41 -18.14 2.82 -5.06
N ILE A 42 -16.88 2.96 -5.49
CA ILE A 42 -16.28 4.22 -5.93
C ILE A 42 -15.47 3.95 -7.19
N GLN A 43 -15.51 4.88 -8.14
CA GLN A 43 -14.70 4.82 -9.35
C GLN A 43 -13.20 4.73 -9.03
N GLY A 44 -12.47 3.95 -9.80
CA GLY A 44 -11.03 3.74 -9.60
C GLY A 44 -10.66 2.74 -8.50
N ILE A 45 -11.63 2.07 -7.86
CA ILE A 45 -11.36 0.89 -7.02
C ILE A 45 -11.31 -0.33 -7.93
N GLU A 46 -10.11 -0.84 -8.15
CA GLU A 46 -9.83 -1.93 -9.09
C GLU A 46 -10.14 -3.32 -8.51
N THR A 47 -10.11 -3.45 -7.18
CA THR A 47 -10.40 -4.71 -6.48
C THR A 47 -10.85 -4.46 -5.05
N THR A 48 -11.66 -5.36 -4.52
CA THR A 48 -12.00 -5.38 -3.09
C THR A 48 -10.82 -5.91 -2.30
N THR A 49 -10.38 -5.14 -1.29
CA THR A 49 -9.35 -5.55 -0.35
C THR A 49 -9.87 -5.43 1.09
N GLY A 50 -9.18 -6.06 2.02
CA GLY A 50 -9.57 -6.09 3.44
C GLY A 50 -8.97 -7.31 4.10
N PRO A 51 -9.36 -8.53 3.69
CA PRO A 51 -8.64 -9.73 4.09
C PRO A 51 -7.17 -9.66 3.65
N LEU A 52 -6.26 -9.91 4.59
CA LEU A 52 -4.81 -9.80 4.34
C LEU A 52 -4.38 -10.82 3.28
N GLY A 53 -3.39 -10.46 2.47
CA GLY A 53 -2.85 -11.29 1.39
C GLY A 53 -3.67 -11.30 0.08
N GLN A 54 -4.98 -11.04 0.14
CA GLN A 54 -5.84 -11.09 -1.05
C GLN A 54 -5.45 -10.07 -2.11
N GLY A 55 -5.13 -8.84 -1.71
CA GLY A 55 -4.68 -7.79 -2.63
C GLY A 55 -3.37 -8.16 -3.35
N LEU A 56 -2.44 -8.81 -2.66
CA LEU A 56 -1.20 -9.29 -3.26
C LEU A 56 -1.48 -10.38 -4.31
N ALA A 57 -2.29 -11.36 -3.98
CA ALA A 57 -2.66 -12.43 -4.90
C ALA A 57 -3.44 -11.91 -6.12
N THR A 58 -4.38 -10.99 -5.91
CA THR A 58 -5.12 -10.33 -7.00
C THR A 58 -4.19 -9.56 -7.92
N GLY A 59 -3.23 -8.80 -7.37
CA GLY A 59 -2.24 -8.07 -8.17
C GLY A 59 -1.34 -8.99 -9.00
N VAL A 60 -0.99 -10.17 -8.48
CA VAL A 60 -0.31 -11.21 -9.28
C VAL A 60 -1.20 -11.66 -10.45
N GLY A 61 -2.50 -11.87 -10.21
CA GLY A 61 -3.47 -12.19 -11.27
C GLY A 61 -3.57 -11.08 -12.33
N MET A 62 -3.59 -9.81 -11.93
CA MET A 62 -3.57 -8.66 -12.84
C MET A 62 -2.30 -8.62 -13.70
N ALA A 63 -1.14 -8.89 -13.11
CA ALA A 63 0.13 -8.94 -13.84
C ALA A 63 0.20 -10.14 -14.81
N ILE A 64 -0.44 -11.25 -14.49
CA ILE A 64 -0.61 -12.38 -15.44
C ILE A 64 -1.53 -11.96 -16.59
N ALA A 65 -2.64 -11.30 -16.30
CA ALA A 65 -3.57 -10.82 -17.33
C ALA A 65 -2.89 -9.82 -18.27
N GLU A 66 -2.13 -8.85 -17.73
CA GLU A 66 -1.32 -7.94 -18.54
C GLU A 66 -0.40 -8.70 -19.49
N ARG A 67 0.33 -9.71 -19.01
CA ARG A 67 1.24 -10.51 -19.83
C ARG A 67 0.51 -11.26 -20.95
N ILE A 68 -0.63 -11.87 -20.67
CA ILE A 68 -1.46 -12.54 -21.67
C ILE A 68 -1.92 -11.54 -22.72
N LEU A 69 -2.43 -10.41 -22.31
CA LEU A 69 -2.93 -9.36 -23.21
C LEU A 69 -1.80 -8.74 -24.04
N SER A 70 -0.64 -8.45 -23.43
CA SER A 70 0.52 -7.88 -24.12
C SER A 70 1.12 -8.87 -25.14
N THR A 71 1.06 -10.17 -24.84
CA THR A 71 1.47 -11.22 -25.80
C THR A 71 0.51 -11.30 -26.99
N LYS A 72 -0.80 -11.12 -26.73
CA LYS A 72 -1.83 -11.22 -27.77
C LYS A 72 -1.93 -9.95 -28.63
N TRP A 73 -1.82 -8.77 -28.00
CA TRP A 73 -2.10 -7.50 -28.64
C TRP A 73 -0.86 -6.63 -28.89
N GLY A 74 0.29 -7.04 -28.36
CA GLY A 74 1.55 -6.32 -28.46
C GLY A 74 1.78 -5.31 -27.36
N LYS A 75 3.07 -5.13 -27.00
CA LYS A 75 3.51 -4.22 -25.94
C LYS A 75 3.28 -2.74 -26.21
N ASN A 76 3.08 -2.37 -27.46
CA ASN A 76 2.73 -0.99 -27.83
C ASN A 76 1.33 -0.61 -27.36
N LEU A 77 0.43 -1.59 -27.21
CA LEU A 77 -0.93 -1.38 -26.75
C LEU A 77 -1.10 -1.72 -25.27
N ILE A 78 -0.48 -2.81 -24.80
CA ILE A 78 -0.61 -3.32 -23.43
C ILE A 78 0.79 -3.43 -22.82
N ASN A 79 1.11 -2.52 -21.90
CA ASN A 79 2.40 -2.50 -21.20
C ASN A 79 2.31 -1.71 -19.88
N HIS A 80 1.25 -1.92 -19.13
CA HIS A 80 1.09 -1.26 -17.84
C HIS A 80 1.79 -2.02 -16.73
N LYS A 81 2.10 -1.33 -15.63
CA LYS A 81 2.64 -1.91 -14.41
C LYS A 81 1.51 -2.13 -13.40
N THR A 82 1.62 -3.20 -12.64
CA THR A 82 0.78 -3.46 -11.47
C THR A 82 1.57 -3.11 -10.22
N TYR A 83 1.06 -2.18 -9.41
CA TYR A 83 1.66 -1.78 -8.14
C TYR A 83 0.82 -2.32 -6.98
N ILE A 84 1.49 -2.89 -5.99
CA ILE A 84 0.85 -3.42 -4.79
C ILE A 84 1.48 -2.76 -3.56
N LEU A 85 0.67 -2.26 -2.65
CA LEU A 85 1.10 -1.86 -1.32
C LEU A 85 0.77 -2.99 -0.33
N ALA A 86 1.76 -3.50 0.37
CA ALA A 86 1.61 -4.56 1.35
C ALA A 86 2.20 -4.15 2.70
N GLY A 87 1.51 -4.47 3.78
CA GLY A 87 2.06 -4.38 5.13
C GLY A 87 2.61 -5.72 5.61
N ASP A 88 3.20 -5.73 6.79
CA ASP A 88 3.80 -6.92 7.42
C ASP A 88 2.82 -8.11 7.48
N GLY A 89 1.61 -7.89 7.97
CA GLY A 89 0.58 -8.91 8.05
C GLY A 89 0.19 -9.52 6.70
N CYS A 90 0.18 -8.72 5.63
CA CYS A 90 -0.09 -9.23 4.28
C CYS A 90 0.95 -10.24 3.82
N LEU A 91 2.21 -10.03 4.20
CA LEU A 91 3.31 -10.92 3.82
C LEU A 91 3.38 -12.21 4.65
N MET A 92 2.63 -12.30 5.75
CA MET A 92 2.53 -13.50 6.59
C MET A 92 1.49 -14.50 6.07
N GLU A 93 0.52 -14.05 5.27
CA GLU A 93 -0.57 -14.89 4.79
C GLU A 93 -0.10 -16.01 3.85
N GLY A 94 -0.70 -17.19 3.96
CA GLY A 94 -0.37 -18.35 3.13
C GLY A 94 -0.54 -18.07 1.64
N ILE A 95 -1.64 -17.42 1.25
CA ILE A 95 -1.88 -17.05 -0.15
C ILE A 95 -0.80 -16.13 -0.72
N SER A 96 -0.21 -15.27 0.10
CA SER A 96 0.90 -14.41 -0.31
C SER A 96 2.12 -15.24 -0.70
N GLN A 97 2.41 -16.35 0.01
CA GLN A 97 3.54 -17.21 -0.27
C GLN A 97 3.40 -17.93 -1.62
N GLU A 98 2.20 -18.40 -1.90
CA GLU A 98 1.89 -19.04 -3.18
C GLU A 98 1.97 -18.02 -4.33
N ALA A 99 1.38 -16.84 -4.14
CA ALA A 99 1.40 -15.75 -5.12
C ALA A 99 2.82 -15.25 -5.42
N ILE A 100 3.67 -15.07 -4.40
CA ILE A 100 5.09 -14.69 -4.55
C ILE A 100 5.83 -15.73 -5.40
N THR A 101 5.66 -17.01 -5.10
CA THR A 101 6.28 -18.11 -5.83
C THR A 101 5.82 -18.14 -7.29
N LEU A 102 4.52 -17.98 -7.53
CA LEU A 102 3.94 -17.97 -8.87
C LEU A 102 4.47 -16.79 -9.71
N ALA A 103 4.51 -15.60 -9.14
CA ALA A 103 5.01 -14.40 -9.81
C ALA A 103 6.48 -14.51 -10.20
N GLY A 104 7.33 -15.03 -9.31
CA GLY A 104 8.74 -15.25 -9.58
C GLY A 104 8.99 -16.34 -10.62
N LYS A 105 8.24 -17.47 -10.56
CA LYS A 105 8.28 -18.53 -11.57
C LYS A 105 7.99 -17.98 -12.98
N HIS A 106 6.98 -17.13 -13.08
CA HIS A 106 6.59 -16.52 -14.35
C HIS A 106 7.37 -15.25 -14.70
N LYS A 107 8.30 -14.80 -13.86
CA LYS A 107 9.10 -13.56 -14.08
C LYS A 107 8.21 -12.38 -14.47
N LEU A 108 7.18 -12.09 -13.68
CA LEU A 108 6.19 -11.04 -13.96
C LEU A 108 6.83 -9.65 -13.79
N SER A 109 7.64 -9.21 -14.74
CA SER A 109 8.44 -7.97 -14.67
C SER A 109 7.62 -6.67 -14.62
N ASN A 110 6.32 -6.75 -14.89
CA ASN A 110 5.39 -5.62 -14.76
C ASN A 110 4.74 -5.53 -13.37
N LEU A 111 5.13 -6.39 -12.42
CA LEU A 111 4.66 -6.41 -11.04
C LEU A 111 5.68 -5.77 -10.10
N ILE A 112 5.24 -4.79 -9.33
CA ILE A 112 6.04 -4.08 -8.32
C ILE A 112 5.28 -4.09 -7.00
N VAL A 113 5.87 -4.68 -5.97
CA VAL A 113 5.33 -4.71 -4.62
C VAL A 113 6.13 -3.76 -3.74
N LEU A 114 5.46 -2.80 -3.12
CA LEU A 114 6.02 -1.91 -2.10
C LEU A 114 5.57 -2.42 -0.73
N TRP A 115 6.53 -2.72 0.13
CA TRP A 115 6.27 -3.18 1.49
C TRP A 115 6.45 -2.03 2.48
N ASP A 116 5.38 -1.70 3.18
CA ASP A 116 5.42 -0.81 4.33
C ASP A 116 6.09 -1.54 5.50
N ASN A 117 7.43 -1.45 5.53
CA ASN A 117 8.28 -2.13 6.51
C ASN A 117 8.41 -1.27 7.76
N ASN A 118 7.36 -1.23 8.57
CA ASN A 118 7.35 -0.49 9.83
C ASN A 118 7.59 -1.35 11.09
N GLY A 119 7.61 -2.68 10.96
CA GLY A 119 7.90 -3.62 12.03
C GLY A 119 6.80 -3.74 13.09
N ILE A 120 5.60 -3.20 12.84
CA ILE A 120 4.49 -3.20 13.80
C ILE A 120 3.24 -3.85 13.22
N THR A 121 2.66 -4.75 14.00
CA THR A 121 1.34 -5.35 13.74
C THR A 121 0.30 -4.79 14.71
N ILE A 122 -0.95 -5.27 14.61
CA ILE A 122 -2.04 -4.85 15.51
C ILE A 122 -1.73 -5.15 16.99
N ASP A 123 -0.99 -6.21 17.28
CA ASP A 123 -0.68 -6.67 18.62
C ASP A 123 0.72 -6.27 19.12
N GLY A 124 1.45 -5.48 18.32
CA GLY A 124 2.78 -4.98 18.70
C GLY A 124 3.86 -5.27 17.68
N ASP A 125 5.08 -5.41 18.16
CA ASP A 125 6.25 -5.68 17.36
C ASP A 125 6.11 -6.98 16.54
N ILE A 126 6.58 -6.96 15.29
CA ILE A 126 6.48 -8.08 14.34
C ILE A 126 7.18 -9.35 14.86
N SER A 127 8.21 -9.22 15.71
CA SER A 127 8.94 -10.36 16.28
C SER A 127 8.08 -11.29 17.11
N LYS A 128 6.91 -10.82 17.57
CA LYS A 128 5.93 -11.65 18.29
C LYS A 128 5.27 -12.71 17.40
N SER A 129 5.23 -12.49 16.09
CA SER A 129 4.49 -13.32 15.14
C SER A 129 5.29 -13.79 13.94
N CYS A 130 6.42 -13.16 13.62
CA CYS A 130 7.21 -13.48 12.42
C CYS A 130 8.70 -13.25 12.63
N VAL A 131 9.50 -14.23 12.22
CA VAL A 131 10.98 -14.16 12.21
C VAL A 131 11.55 -14.21 10.79
N THR A 132 10.69 -14.17 9.77
CA THR A 132 11.11 -14.36 8.39
C THR A 132 11.75 -13.10 7.83
N ASN A 133 12.95 -13.24 7.25
CA ASN A 133 13.54 -12.22 6.41
C ASN A 133 12.77 -12.16 5.08
N GLN A 134 11.94 -11.15 4.91
CA GLN A 134 11.11 -11.02 3.70
C GLN A 134 11.96 -10.74 2.46
N ILE A 135 13.03 -9.97 2.55
CA ILE A 135 13.92 -9.68 1.43
C ILE A 135 14.54 -10.97 0.89
N ASP A 136 15.05 -11.83 1.75
CA ASP A 136 15.65 -13.09 1.35
C ASP A 136 14.60 -14.07 0.81
N ARG A 137 13.38 -14.06 1.37
CA ARG A 137 12.25 -14.83 0.84
C ARG A 137 11.92 -14.44 -0.60
N PHE A 138 11.80 -13.16 -0.90
CA PHE A 138 11.52 -12.69 -2.26
C PHE A 138 12.69 -13.00 -3.20
N LYS A 139 13.95 -12.81 -2.77
CA LYS A 139 15.13 -13.20 -3.55
C LYS A 139 15.10 -14.68 -3.90
N SER A 140 14.86 -15.56 -2.93
CA SER A 140 14.80 -17.01 -3.15
C SER A 140 13.65 -17.43 -4.07
N SER A 141 12.61 -16.59 -4.17
CA SER A 141 11.48 -16.77 -5.07
C SER A 141 11.69 -16.14 -6.46
N ASN A 142 12.92 -15.77 -6.82
CA ASN A 142 13.27 -15.18 -8.11
C ASN A 142 12.66 -13.79 -8.37
N TRP A 143 12.72 -12.90 -7.37
CA TRP A 143 12.37 -11.50 -7.45
C TRP A 143 13.61 -10.60 -7.38
N SER A 144 13.55 -9.44 -8.02
CA SER A 144 14.49 -8.33 -7.74
C SER A 144 14.04 -7.61 -6.49
N THR A 145 14.98 -7.40 -5.55
CA THR A 145 14.68 -6.73 -4.28
C THR A 145 15.43 -5.43 -4.17
N PHE A 146 14.75 -4.42 -3.60
CA PHE A 146 15.26 -3.07 -3.39
C PHE A 146 14.85 -2.61 -2.00
N GLU A 147 15.57 -1.60 -1.49
CA GLU A 147 15.27 -0.98 -0.20
C GLU A 147 15.35 0.54 -0.34
N CYS A 148 14.51 1.27 0.39
CA CYS A 148 14.56 2.72 0.48
C CYS A 148 14.01 3.22 1.82
N ASN A 149 14.34 4.47 2.16
CA ASN A 149 13.66 5.20 3.20
C ASN A 149 12.24 5.55 2.71
N GLY A 150 11.22 4.95 3.32
CA GLY A 150 9.81 5.16 2.96
C GLY A 150 9.23 6.52 3.37
N HIS A 151 10.04 7.39 3.99
CA HIS A 151 9.70 8.79 4.29
C HIS A 151 10.44 9.79 3.39
N ASP A 152 11.28 9.32 2.47
CA ASP A 152 12.01 10.14 1.51
C ASP A 152 11.42 9.97 0.10
N PRO A 153 10.70 10.99 -0.43
CA PRO A 153 10.09 10.91 -1.75
C PRO A 153 11.10 10.70 -2.88
N GLU A 154 12.30 11.23 -2.78
CA GLU A 154 13.34 11.12 -3.80
C GLU A 154 13.91 9.70 -3.86
N GLU A 155 14.16 9.09 -2.70
CA GLU A 155 14.58 7.68 -2.63
C GLU A 155 13.49 6.75 -3.15
N ILE A 156 12.22 7.02 -2.83
CA ILE A 156 11.08 6.23 -3.31
C ILE A 156 11.01 6.29 -4.84
N ASP A 157 11.03 7.49 -5.44
CA ASP A 157 10.95 7.67 -6.88
C ASP A 157 12.12 6.98 -7.60
N PHE A 158 13.33 7.19 -7.10
CA PHE A 158 14.55 6.58 -7.64
C PHE A 158 14.45 5.04 -7.61
N THR A 159 13.98 4.48 -6.49
CA THR A 159 13.87 3.03 -6.31
C THR A 159 12.78 2.43 -7.19
N ILE A 160 11.63 3.09 -7.30
CA ILE A 160 10.57 2.70 -8.25
C ILE A 160 11.10 2.75 -9.69
N SER A 161 11.87 3.78 -10.04
CA SER A 161 12.47 3.92 -11.36
C SER A 161 13.45 2.80 -11.70
N LYS A 162 14.19 2.29 -10.71
CA LYS A 162 15.02 1.08 -10.85
C LYS A 162 14.17 -0.18 -11.01
N ALA A 163 13.16 -0.35 -10.18
CA ALA A 163 12.27 -1.49 -10.21
C ALA A 163 11.55 -1.63 -11.57
N LYS A 164 11.13 -0.51 -12.16
CA LYS A 164 10.50 -0.47 -13.50
C LYS A 164 11.37 -1.04 -14.61
N LYS A 165 12.69 -1.05 -14.45
CA LYS A 165 13.68 -1.55 -15.42
C LYS A 165 14.03 -3.03 -15.20
N SER A 166 13.55 -3.64 -14.15
CA SER A 166 13.83 -5.05 -13.82
C SER A 166 13.16 -5.99 -14.83
N ASN A 167 13.84 -7.10 -15.12
CA ASN A 167 13.31 -8.22 -15.92
C ASN A 167 12.59 -9.28 -15.05
N LEU A 168 12.55 -9.06 -13.74
CA LEU A 168 11.88 -9.90 -12.75
C LEU A 168 10.81 -9.06 -12.04
N PRO A 169 9.82 -9.68 -11.37
CA PRO A 169 8.95 -8.96 -10.46
C PRO A 169 9.80 -8.29 -9.38
N SER A 170 9.39 -7.11 -8.94
CA SER A 170 10.18 -6.27 -8.04
C SER A 170 9.51 -6.14 -6.68
N PHE A 171 10.30 -6.29 -5.62
CA PHE A 171 9.91 -6.09 -4.23
C PHE A 171 10.74 -4.96 -3.64
N ILE A 172 10.09 -3.92 -3.14
CA ILE A 172 10.71 -2.75 -2.53
C ILE A 172 10.38 -2.71 -1.05
N SER A 173 11.36 -2.87 -0.19
CA SER A 173 11.23 -2.65 1.25
C SER A 173 11.32 -1.14 1.52
N CYS A 174 10.18 -0.51 1.81
CA CYS A 174 10.11 0.89 2.19
C CYS A 174 10.17 0.97 3.72
N LYS A 175 11.32 1.35 4.29
CA LYS A 175 11.44 1.49 5.75
C LYS A 175 10.65 2.69 6.21
N THR A 176 9.65 2.46 7.08
CA THR A 176 8.77 3.50 7.60
C THR A 176 8.63 3.41 9.11
N ILE A 177 7.98 4.40 9.68
CA ILE A 177 7.58 4.44 11.09
C ILE A 177 6.06 4.59 11.12
N ILE A 178 5.36 3.62 11.70
CA ILE A 178 3.91 3.74 11.88
C ILE A 178 3.59 4.96 12.76
N GLY A 179 2.64 5.79 12.33
CA GLY A 179 2.29 7.02 13.06
C GLY A 179 3.40 8.09 13.02
N PHE A 180 4.23 8.10 11.98
CA PHE A 180 5.26 9.12 11.76
C PHE A 180 4.75 10.54 12.04
N GLY A 181 5.56 11.34 12.75
CA GLY A 181 5.20 12.68 13.18
C GLY A 181 4.39 12.75 14.48
N SER A 182 4.03 11.62 15.10
CA SER A 182 3.35 11.60 16.39
C SER A 182 4.36 11.39 17.52
N PRO A 183 4.65 12.40 18.39
CA PRO A 183 5.71 12.31 19.38
C PRO A 183 5.53 11.19 20.40
N ASN A 184 4.29 10.92 20.80
CA ASN A 184 3.99 9.96 21.88
C ASN A 184 3.51 8.60 21.35
N LYS A 185 3.14 8.48 20.08
CA LYS A 185 2.48 7.27 19.54
C LYS A 185 3.19 6.66 18.33
N ALA A 186 4.15 7.36 17.72
CA ALA A 186 4.91 6.80 16.60
C ALA A 186 5.64 5.51 17.02
N GLY A 187 5.74 4.55 16.10
CA GLY A 187 6.40 3.28 16.33
C GLY A 187 5.66 2.31 17.25
N THR A 188 4.40 2.57 17.61
CA THR A 188 3.63 1.72 18.51
C THR A 188 2.40 1.10 17.85
N ALA A 189 1.95 -0.05 18.37
CA ALA A 189 0.69 -0.68 17.96
C ALA A 189 -0.56 0.19 18.26
N GLY A 190 -0.46 1.13 19.20
CA GLY A 190 -1.55 2.01 19.59
C GLY A 190 -2.08 2.93 18.47
N VAL A 191 -1.35 3.04 17.34
CA VAL A 191 -1.79 3.77 16.14
C VAL A 191 -2.20 2.85 14.99
N HIS A 192 -2.13 1.55 15.19
CA HIS A 192 -2.53 0.58 14.17
C HIS A 192 -4.07 0.51 14.09
N GLY A 193 -4.65 1.30 13.19
CA GLY A 193 -6.11 1.34 12.99
C GLY A 193 -6.90 2.16 14.00
N SER A 194 -6.24 2.80 14.97
CA SER A 194 -6.86 3.68 15.96
C SER A 194 -6.57 5.15 15.68
N PRO A 195 -7.48 6.08 16.02
CA PRO A 195 -7.22 7.52 15.91
C PRO A 195 -6.15 7.96 16.91
N LEU A 196 -5.45 9.03 16.59
CA LEU A 196 -4.44 9.60 17.50
C LEU A 196 -5.06 10.16 18.78
N GLY A 197 -6.31 10.64 18.72
CA GLY A 197 -6.96 11.41 19.77
C GLY A 197 -6.63 12.90 19.69
N ASP A 198 -7.48 13.73 20.27
CA ASP A 198 -7.45 15.18 20.09
C ASP A 198 -6.16 15.83 20.62
N GLU A 199 -5.68 15.40 21.77
CA GLU A 199 -4.43 15.88 22.36
C GLU A 199 -3.22 15.63 21.47
N GLU A 200 -3.09 14.40 20.98
CA GLU A 200 -1.97 14.03 20.11
C GLU A 200 -2.08 14.72 18.75
N ILE A 201 -3.31 14.88 18.22
CA ILE A 201 -3.54 15.62 16.96
C ILE A 201 -3.09 17.07 17.09
N LYS A 202 -3.35 17.72 18.23
CA LYS A 202 -2.91 19.09 18.48
C LYS A 202 -1.38 19.20 18.40
N ILE A 203 -0.65 18.33 19.08
CA ILE A 203 0.82 18.32 19.08
C ILE A 203 1.36 18.06 17.65
N VAL A 204 0.77 17.09 16.94
CA VAL A 204 1.18 16.80 15.56
C VAL A 204 0.93 17.98 14.62
N ARG A 205 -0.16 18.71 14.79
CA ARG A 205 -0.45 19.91 14.00
C ARG A 205 0.58 21.03 14.27
N GLU A 206 0.92 21.26 15.54
CA GLU A 206 1.97 22.20 15.91
C GLU A 206 3.33 21.81 15.31
N LEU A 207 3.70 20.50 15.36
CA LEU A 207 4.95 19.99 14.81
C LEU A 207 5.07 20.18 13.29
N PHE A 208 3.96 20.07 12.57
CA PHE A 208 3.94 20.21 11.11
C PHE A 208 3.52 21.63 10.65
N ASP A 209 3.41 22.59 11.56
CA ASP A 209 2.95 23.96 11.26
C ASP A 209 1.65 23.94 10.43
N TRP A 210 0.67 23.15 10.89
CA TRP A 210 -0.56 22.88 10.16
C TRP A 210 -1.74 23.63 10.75
N ASP A 211 -2.04 24.83 10.24
CA ASP A 211 -3.09 25.74 10.73
C ASP A 211 -4.48 25.49 10.14
N HIS A 212 -4.56 24.71 9.07
CA HIS A 212 -5.81 24.51 8.35
C HIS A 212 -6.84 23.75 9.17
N LYS A 213 -8.11 24.09 9.01
CA LYS A 213 -9.21 23.37 9.66
C LYS A 213 -9.31 21.93 9.17
N PRO A 214 -9.95 21.02 9.94
CA PRO A 214 -10.24 19.69 9.46
C PRO A 214 -10.97 19.73 8.12
N PHE A 215 -10.51 18.92 7.16
CA PHE A 215 -11.01 18.80 5.78
C PHE A 215 -10.75 20.01 4.87
N ASP A 216 -10.07 21.06 5.33
CA ASP A 216 -9.55 22.09 4.43
C ASP A 216 -8.37 21.53 3.64
N ILE A 217 -8.34 21.82 2.34
CA ILE A 217 -7.25 21.45 1.45
C ILE A 217 -6.59 22.75 1.00
N PRO A 218 -5.35 23.02 1.42
CA PRO A 218 -4.63 24.20 0.94
C PRO A 218 -4.39 24.08 -0.57
N GLN A 219 -4.39 25.25 -1.22
CA GLN A 219 -4.11 25.37 -2.66
C GLN A 219 -2.62 25.24 -2.94
#